data_d73b8f0c04a2e277f354e00e8975f4c1
#
_entry.id   d73b8f0c04a2e277f354e00e8975f4c1
#
_cell.length_a   1.000
_cell.length_b   1.000
_cell.length_c   1.000
_cell.angle_alpha   90.00
_cell.angle_beta   90.00
_cell.angle_gamma   90.00
#
_symmetry.space_group_name_H-M   'P 1'
#
loop_
_entity.id
_entity.type
_entity.pdbx_description
1 polymer ?
#
loop_
_entity_poly.entity_id
_entity_poly.type
_entity_poly.pdbx_seq_one_letter_code
_entity_poly.pdbx_strand_id
1 'polypeptide(L)'
;DTFNQSTHYDLEGEGWGMCSFEDRIIVSDGTNQLSILDVLTLEPTESIQVTSNNSDIWNLNELECVGDKIYANQWMSPFIHVISAIDGELIATLDLSNLPSGTSGDTNEVLNGIAWDEERQGFWVTGKNWTNMYLIELHDIDQNEGQRDVEDSLFDSIASKKSLLLVSLAILVTFAVAVYLNRPPPSLSAYNEDE
;
A
#
# COMPACT_ATOMS: atom_id res chain seq x y z
N ASP A 1 -23.86 37.41 5.79
CA ASP A 1 -22.99 37.16 4.64
C ASP A 1 -23.76 36.36 3.61
N THR A 2 -23.63 36.72 2.35
CA THR A 2 -24.30 36.04 1.23
C THR A 2 -23.27 35.28 0.41
N PHE A 3 -23.61 34.09 0.07
CA PHE A 3 -22.88 33.27 -0.86
C PHE A 3 -23.16 33.74 -2.29
N ASN A 4 -22.11 33.90 -3.10
CA ASN A 4 -22.22 34.15 -4.53
C ASN A 4 -21.52 33.05 -5.29
N GLN A 5 -22.24 32.38 -6.20
CA GLN A 5 -21.62 31.47 -7.16
C GLN A 5 -20.73 32.31 -8.12
N SER A 6 -19.44 31.96 -8.19
CA SER A 6 -18.51 32.63 -9.10
C SER A 6 -18.52 31.99 -10.49
N THR A 7 -18.61 30.65 -10.53
CA THR A 7 -18.68 29.86 -11.76
C THR A 7 -19.23 28.48 -11.45
N HIS A 8 -19.51 27.69 -12.50
CA HIS A 8 -19.80 26.26 -12.37
C HIS A 8 -19.04 25.49 -13.46
N TYR A 9 -18.82 24.23 -13.18
CA TYR A 9 -18.20 23.28 -14.10
C TYR A 9 -19.05 22.02 -14.13
N ASP A 10 -19.19 21.43 -15.31
CA ASP A 10 -19.86 20.15 -15.47
C ASP A 10 -18.90 19.02 -15.03
N LEU A 11 -19.37 18.13 -14.19
CA LEU A 11 -18.65 16.92 -13.81
C LEU A 11 -19.23 15.75 -14.59
N GLU A 12 -18.38 14.97 -15.26
CA GLU A 12 -18.81 13.76 -15.95
C GLU A 12 -19.10 12.68 -14.91
N GLY A 13 -20.33 12.13 -14.91
CA GLY A 13 -20.74 11.10 -13.96
C GLY A 13 -21.34 11.63 -12.66
N GLU A 14 -21.18 10.90 -11.59
CA GLU A 14 -21.70 11.17 -10.25
C GLU A 14 -20.55 11.54 -9.30
N GLY A 15 -20.60 12.70 -8.67
CA GLY A 15 -19.60 13.10 -7.69
C GLY A 15 -20.00 12.64 -6.29
N TRP A 16 -19.16 11.81 -5.65
CA TRP A 16 -19.40 11.30 -4.30
C TRP A 16 -18.54 11.97 -3.24
N GLY A 17 -17.26 12.15 -3.52
CA GLY A 17 -16.32 12.83 -2.65
C GLY A 17 -15.21 13.50 -3.45
N MET A 18 -14.52 14.44 -2.81
CA MET A 18 -13.47 15.22 -3.45
C MET A 18 -12.44 15.69 -2.43
N CYS A 19 -11.16 15.60 -2.80
CA CYS A 19 -10.06 16.23 -2.08
C CYS A 19 -9.07 16.87 -3.06
N SER A 20 -8.11 17.65 -2.57
CA SER A 20 -7.12 18.30 -3.44
C SER A 20 -5.71 18.20 -2.90
N PHE A 21 -4.76 18.04 -3.80
CA PHE A 21 -3.38 18.39 -3.63
C PHE A 21 -3.13 19.82 -4.18
N GLU A 22 -1.90 20.32 -4.10
CA GLU A 22 -1.57 21.64 -4.63
C GLU A 22 -1.77 21.74 -6.15
N ASP A 23 -1.56 20.63 -6.87
CA ASP A 23 -1.49 20.59 -8.33
C ASP A 23 -2.69 19.89 -9.00
N ARG A 24 -3.56 19.21 -8.24
CA ARG A 24 -4.67 18.42 -8.77
C ARG A 24 -5.79 18.23 -7.78
N ILE A 25 -6.99 17.95 -8.32
CA ILE A 25 -8.17 17.57 -7.55
C ILE A 25 -8.45 16.09 -7.81
N ILE A 26 -8.82 15.37 -6.78
CA ILE A 26 -9.21 13.96 -6.84
C ILE A 26 -10.71 13.87 -6.58
N VAL A 27 -11.42 13.11 -7.42
CA VAL A 27 -12.87 12.92 -7.32
C VAL A 27 -13.21 11.44 -7.35
N SER A 28 -14.08 11.01 -6.45
CA SER A 28 -14.68 9.67 -6.42
C SER A 28 -16.10 9.70 -6.98
N ASP A 29 -16.55 8.57 -7.52
CA ASP A 29 -17.90 8.35 -8.08
C ASP A 29 -18.52 7.02 -7.61
N GLY A 30 -17.95 6.40 -6.58
CA GLY A 30 -18.36 5.09 -6.06
C GLY A 30 -17.81 3.90 -6.82
N THR A 31 -17.07 4.10 -7.90
CA THR A 31 -16.33 3.04 -8.58
C THR A 31 -15.00 2.75 -7.89
N ASN A 32 -14.18 1.91 -8.51
CA ASN A 32 -12.78 1.67 -8.15
C ASN A 32 -11.81 2.66 -8.82
N GLN A 33 -12.33 3.68 -9.51
CA GLN A 33 -11.53 4.71 -10.17
C GLN A 33 -11.65 6.03 -9.40
N LEU A 34 -10.54 6.72 -9.26
CA LEU A 34 -10.50 8.10 -8.80
C LEU A 34 -10.09 8.99 -9.98
N SER A 35 -10.96 9.92 -10.34
CA SER A 35 -10.68 10.89 -11.40
C SER A 35 -9.73 11.97 -10.92
N ILE A 36 -8.75 12.33 -11.75
CA ILE A 36 -7.81 13.44 -11.51
C ILE A 36 -8.22 14.60 -12.40
N LEU A 37 -8.47 15.75 -11.79
CA LEU A 37 -8.76 16.98 -12.50
C LEU A 37 -7.60 17.96 -12.34
N ASP A 38 -7.32 18.70 -13.41
CA ASP A 38 -6.40 19.85 -13.34
C ASP A 38 -6.98 20.93 -12.44
N VAL A 39 -6.20 21.46 -11.50
CA VAL A 39 -6.66 22.41 -10.48
C VAL A 39 -7.11 23.77 -11.04
N LEU A 40 -6.64 24.15 -12.22
CA LEU A 40 -6.94 25.45 -12.85
C LEU A 40 -8.11 25.37 -13.83
N THR A 41 -8.16 24.30 -14.63
CA THR A 41 -9.17 24.14 -15.68
C THR A 41 -10.35 23.28 -15.23
N LEU A 42 -10.17 22.46 -14.21
CA LEU A 42 -11.10 21.43 -13.71
C LEU A 42 -11.46 20.36 -14.76
N GLU A 43 -10.66 20.28 -15.83
CA GLU A 43 -10.79 19.24 -16.84
C GLU A 43 -10.18 17.92 -16.35
N PRO A 44 -10.79 16.78 -16.63
CA PRO A 44 -10.21 15.48 -16.35
C PRO A 44 -8.89 15.29 -17.12
N THR A 45 -7.84 14.87 -16.43
CA THR A 45 -6.52 14.60 -17.02
C THR A 45 -6.18 13.12 -17.05
N GLU A 46 -6.45 12.43 -15.93
CA GLU A 46 -6.09 11.03 -15.71
C GLU A 46 -7.10 10.37 -14.75
N SER A 47 -6.95 9.07 -14.53
CA SER A 47 -7.62 8.36 -13.46
C SER A 47 -6.66 7.40 -12.77
N ILE A 48 -6.87 7.17 -11.47
CA ILE A 48 -6.15 6.19 -10.65
C ILE A 48 -7.10 5.03 -10.37
N GLN A 49 -6.71 3.82 -10.75
CA GLN A 49 -7.43 2.61 -10.35
C GLN A 49 -6.98 2.20 -8.95
N VAL A 50 -7.92 2.04 -8.02
CA VAL A 50 -7.63 1.67 -6.65
C VAL A 50 -7.69 0.16 -6.47
N THR A 51 -6.56 -0.42 -6.05
CA THR A 51 -6.41 -1.87 -5.92
C THR A 51 -5.75 -2.28 -4.61
N SER A 52 -5.97 -3.53 -4.24
CA SER A 52 -5.25 -4.22 -3.16
C SER A 52 -4.89 -5.63 -3.63
N ASN A 53 -3.62 -5.96 -3.73
CA ASN A 53 -3.15 -7.25 -4.23
C ASN A 53 -3.81 -7.66 -5.57
N ASN A 54 -3.88 -6.74 -6.53
CA ASN A 54 -4.54 -6.88 -7.83
C ASN A 54 -6.07 -7.10 -7.78
N SER A 55 -6.72 -6.77 -6.67
CA SER A 55 -8.18 -6.78 -6.53
C SER A 55 -8.70 -5.36 -6.41
N ASP A 56 -9.74 -5.02 -7.16
CA ASP A 56 -10.35 -3.71 -7.17
C ASP A 56 -11.05 -3.38 -5.85
N ILE A 57 -10.92 -2.12 -5.39
CA ILE A 57 -11.64 -1.59 -4.24
C ILE A 57 -12.75 -0.66 -4.73
N TRP A 58 -13.99 -1.04 -4.48
CA TRP A 58 -15.19 -0.33 -4.92
C TRP A 58 -15.84 0.47 -3.79
N ASN A 59 -16.79 1.30 -4.16
CA ASN A 59 -17.59 2.14 -3.27
C ASN A 59 -16.76 3.23 -2.56
N LEU A 60 -15.75 3.74 -3.25
CA LEU A 60 -14.98 4.88 -2.75
C LEU A 60 -15.87 6.11 -2.71
N ASN A 61 -15.92 6.77 -1.55
CA ASN A 61 -16.85 7.87 -1.31
C ASN A 61 -16.11 9.13 -0.85
N GLU A 62 -16.37 9.64 0.34
CA GLU A 62 -15.74 10.84 0.85
C GLU A 62 -14.22 10.70 0.92
N LEU A 63 -13.50 11.75 0.51
CA LEU A 63 -12.05 11.75 0.34
C LEU A 63 -11.38 12.84 1.17
N GLU A 64 -10.17 12.55 1.66
CA GLU A 64 -9.25 13.53 2.22
C GLU A 64 -7.83 13.27 1.71
N CYS A 65 -7.15 14.32 1.25
CA CYS A 65 -5.81 14.26 0.66
C CYS A 65 -4.77 14.79 1.65
N VAL A 66 -3.85 13.94 2.14
CA VAL A 66 -2.82 14.35 3.10
C VAL A 66 -1.46 13.78 2.70
N GLY A 67 -0.46 14.65 2.54
CA GLY A 67 0.88 14.26 2.11
C GLY A 67 0.88 13.66 0.70
N ASP A 68 1.22 12.39 0.57
CA ASP A 68 1.20 11.62 -0.68
C ASP A 68 0.08 10.55 -0.71
N LYS A 69 -0.93 10.69 0.17
CA LYS A 69 -1.97 9.69 0.39
C LYS A 69 -3.37 10.27 0.19
N ILE A 70 -4.26 9.41 -0.26
CA ILE A 70 -5.69 9.66 -0.33
C ILE A 70 -6.35 8.77 0.72
N TYR A 71 -7.12 9.37 1.62
CA TYR A 71 -7.94 8.67 2.60
C TYR A 71 -9.37 8.64 2.08
N ALA A 72 -9.91 7.46 1.87
CA ALA A 72 -11.22 7.27 1.25
C ALA A 72 -12.16 6.48 2.14
N ASN A 73 -13.32 7.03 2.46
CA ASN A 73 -14.41 6.24 3.04
C ASN A 73 -14.89 5.20 2.03
N GLN A 74 -15.07 3.97 2.46
CA GLN A 74 -15.77 2.97 1.67
C GLN A 74 -17.25 2.97 2.06
N TRP A 75 -18.14 3.32 1.12
CA TRP A 75 -19.57 3.38 1.38
C TRP A 75 -20.14 2.03 1.82
N MET A 76 -21.05 2.07 2.82
CA MET A 76 -21.66 0.92 3.47
C MET A 76 -20.69 0.03 4.25
N SER A 77 -19.52 0.55 4.60
CA SER A 77 -18.55 -0.13 5.43
C SER A 77 -18.00 0.78 6.55
N PRO A 78 -17.42 0.21 7.61
CA PRO A 78 -16.76 1.01 8.65
C PRO A 78 -15.29 1.34 8.30
N PHE A 79 -14.90 1.22 7.04
CA PHE A 79 -13.50 1.33 6.63
C PHE A 79 -13.18 2.68 6.01
N ILE A 80 -11.97 3.17 6.33
CA ILE A 80 -11.29 4.22 5.58
C ILE A 80 -10.05 3.59 4.98
N HIS A 81 -9.92 3.62 3.67
CA HIS A 81 -8.76 3.13 2.94
C HIS A 81 -7.72 4.23 2.82
N VAL A 82 -6.46 3.89 3.11
CA VAL A 82 -5.29 4.73 2.86
C VAL A 82 -4.68 4.26 1.55
N ILE A 83 -4.69 5.13 0.55
CA ILE A 83 -4.38 4.82 -0.83
C ILE A 83 -3.17 5.66 -1.26
N SER A 84 -2.25 5.08 -1.98
CA SER A 84 -1.14 5.80 -2.61
C SER A 84 -1.69 6.72 -3.71
N ALA A 85 -1.38 8.00 -3.62
CA ALA A 85 -1.77 8.99 -4.64
C ALA A 85 -0.93 8.91 -5.93
N ILE A 86 0.04 7.97 -5.99
CA ILE A 86 0.93 7.77 -7.13
C ILE A 86 0.40 6.68 -8.06
N ASP A 87 -0.01 5.55 -7.49
CA ASP A 87 -0.34 4.34 -8.26
C ASP A 87 -1.68 3.69 -7.87
N GLY A 88 -2.38 4.20 -6.85
CA GLY A 88 -3.67 3.69 -6.41
C GLY A 88 -3.61 2.41 -5.58
N GLU A 89 -2.43 1.93 -5.22
CA GLU A 89 -2.31 0.76 -4.34
C GLU A 89 -2.75 1.08 -2.92
N LEU A 90 -3.46 0.13 -2.31
CA LEU A 90 -3.86 0.22 -0.91
C LEU A 90 -2.63 0.11 0.00
N ILE A 91 -2.39 1.13 0.80
CA ILE A 91 -1.32 1.15 1.82
C ILE A 91 -1.82 0.52 3.12
N ALA A 92 -3.03 0.91 3.55
CA ALA A 92 -3.63 0.42 4.80
C ALA A 92 -5.15 0.57 4.78
N THR A 93 -5.81 -0.10 5.71
CA THR A 93 -7.24 0.09 5.99
C THR A 93 -7.43 0.39 7.48
N LEU A 94 -8.09 1.50 7.76
CA LEU A 94 -8.51 1.86 9.11
C LEU A 94 -9.88 1.25 9.37
N ASP A 95 -9.97 0.34 10.34
CA ASP A 95 -11.23 -0.26 10.79
C ASP A 95 -11.82 0.57 11.94
N LEU A 96 -12.87 1.30 11.65
CA LEU A 96 -13.59 2.14 12.62
C LEU A 96 -14.91 1.52 13.11
N SER A 97 -15.07 0.20 12.96
CA SER A 97 -16.26 -0.52 13.39
C SER A 97 -16.58 -0.38 14.87
N ASN A 98 -15.59 -0.04 15.69
CA ASN A 98 -15.74 0.15 17.14
C ASN A 98 -16.19 1.57 17.52
N LEU A 99 -16.28 2.52 16.56
CA LEU A 99 -16.77 3.87 16.87
C LEU A 99 -18.30 3.88 16.99
N PRO A 100 -18.85 4.30 18.13
CA PRO A 100 -20.30 4.38 18.29
C PRO A 100 -20.88 5.49 17.41
N SER A 101 -21.84 5.19 16.55
CA SER A 101 -22.57 6.21 15.77
C SER A 101 -23.37 7.19 16.65
N GLY A 102 -23.71 6.76 17.85
CA GLY A 102 -24.56 7.53 18.77
C GLY A 102 -26.04 7.57 18.36
N THR A 103 -26.44 6.68 17.46
CA THR A 103 -27.77 6.65 16.84
C THR A 103 -28.48 5.32 17.07
N SER A 104 -29.66 5.14 16.48
CA SER A 104 -30.56 4.02 16.75
C SER A 104 -30.29 2.76 15.92
N GLY A 105 -29.26 2.75 15.05
CA GLY A 105 -28.92 1.60 14.21
C GLY A 105 -29.72 1.51 12.91
N ASP A 106 -30.08 2.65 12.32
CA ASP A 106 -30.63 2.71 10.97
C ASP A 106 -29.53 2.30 9.97
N THR A 107 -29.89 1.56 8.93
CA THR A 107 -28.98 1.12 7.85
C THR A 107 -28.38 2.28 7.05
N ASN A 108 -28.93 3.50 7.19
CA ASN A 108 -28.38 4.70 6.58
C ASN A 108 -27.34 5.42 7.44
N GLU A 109 -27.08 4.94 8.66
CA GLU A 109 -26.12 5.51 9.58
C GLU A 109 -24.71 4.97 9.33
N VAL A 110 -24.17 5.28 8.15
CA VAL A 110 -22.87 4.79 7.69
C VAL A 110 -21.78 5.82 7.93
N LEU A 111 -20.58 5.35 8.23
CA LEU A 111 -19.36 6.15 8.25
C LEU A 111 -19.21 6.85 6.88
N ASN A 112 -19.19 8.17 6.87
CA ASN A 112 -19.00 8.96 5.65
C ASN A 112 -18.73 10.41 6.00
N GLY A 113 -17.51 10.75 6.26
CA GLY A 113 -17.01 12.07 6.56
C GLY A 113 -15.64 11.96 7.17
N ILE A 114 -14.65 12.58 6.55
CA ILE A 114 -13.28 12.64 7.01
C ILE A 114 -12.72 14.02 6.72
N ALA A 115 -11.95 14.58 7.65
CA ALA A 115 -11.25 15.85 7.50
C ALA A 115 -9.95 15.83 8.30
N TRP A 116 -8.87 16.25 7.69
CA TRP A 116 -7.57 16.36 8.33
C TRP A 116 -7.51 17.58 9.25
N ASP A 117 -7.00 17.40 10.46
CA ASP A 117 -6.69 18.46 11.41
C ASP A 117 -5.17 18.60 11.54
N GLU A 118 -4.62 19.59 10.86
CA GLU A 118 -3.19 19.87 10.84
C GLU A 118 -2.62 20.22 12.20
N GLU A 119 -3.42 20.91 13.05
CA GLU A 119 -2.97 21.31 14.38
C GLU A 119 -2.84 20.09 15.33
N ARG A 120 -3.78 19.14 15.19
CA ARG A 120 -3.85 17.94 16.04
C ARG A 120 -3.19 16.71 15.43
N GLN A 121 -2.75 16.83 14.17
CA GLN A 121 -2.15 15.73 13.42
C GLN A 121 -3.04 14.46 13.44
N GLY A 122 -4.33 14.67 13.20
CA GLY A 122 -5.34 13.61 13.27
C GLY A 122 -6.51 13.87 12.33
N PHE A 123 -7.41 12.91 12.23
CA PHE A 123 -8.60 13.04 11.40
C PHE A 123 -9.86 13.18 12.23
N TRP A 124 -10.66 14.17 11.90
CA TRP A 124 -12.06 14.21 12.32
C TRP A 124 -12.86 13.27 11.43
N VAL A 125 -13.56 12.32 12.04
CA VAL A 125 -14.43 11.39 11.35
C VAL A 125 -15.84 11.43 11.91
N THR A 126 -16.83 11.22 11.05
CA THR A 126 -18.25 11.16 11.38
C THR A 126 -18.99 10.26 10.38
N GLY A 127 -20.30 10.18 10.48
CA GLY A 127 -21.13 9.43 9.55
C GLY A 127 -22.47 10.11 9.28
N LYS A 128 -23.17 9.60 8.28
CA LYS A 128 -24.54 10.05 7.96
C LYS A 128 -25.45 9.83 9.16
N ASN A 129 -26.18 10.86 9.57
CA ASN A 129 -27.06 10.86 10.71
C ASN A 129 -26.40 10.52 12.07
N TRP A 130 -25.08 10.46 12.14
CA TRP A 130 -24.39 10.29 13.41
C TRP A 130 -24.59 11.52 14.29
N THR A 131 -24.74 11.29 15.59
CA THR A 131 -24.79 12.38 16.60
C THR A 131 -23.41 12.70 17.16
N ASN A 132 -22.40 11.92 16.79
CA ASN A 132 -21.04 12.03 17.28
C ASN A 132 -20.06 12.26 16.11
N MET A 133 -18.97 12.94 16.42
CA MET A 133 -17.77 12.99 15.59
C MET A 133 -16.57 12.63 16.48
N TYR A 134 -15.54 12.08 15.89
CA TYR A 134 -14.37 11.59 16.60
C TYR A 134 -13.10 12.16 16.00
N LEU A 135 -12.17 12.55 16.85
CA LEU A 135 -10.79 12.78 16.43
C LEU A 135 -10.04 11.44 16.57
N ILE A 136 -9.49 10.94 15.48
CA ILE A 136 -8.64 9.77 15.45
C ILE A 136 -7.21 10.18 15.15
N GLU A 137 -6.27 9.67 15.94
CA GLU A 137 -4.84 9.84 15.71
C GLU A 137 -4.31 8.56 15.08
N LEU A 138 -3.53 8.71 14.01
CA LEU A 138 -2.84 7.57 13.41
C LEU A 138 -1.52 7.37 14.15
N HIS A 139 -1.48 6.40 15.05
CA HIS A 139 -0.24 5.93 15.62
C HIS A 139 0.45 5.04 14.59
N ASP A 140 1.51 5.57 13.97
CA ASP A 140 2.38 4.92 12.99
C ASP A 140 1.74 3.73 12.27
N ILE A 141 1.26 3.97 11.07
CA ILE A 141 1.21 2.89 10.07
C ILE A 141 2.70 2.59 9.85
N ASP A 142 3.24 1.73 10.68
CA ASP A 142 4.65 1.38 10.67
C ASP A 142 4.96 0.84 9.27
N GLN A 143 5.68 1.62 8.46
CA GLN A 143 6.22 1.15 7.17
C GLN A 143 7.16 -0.06 7.38
N ASN A 144 7.38 -0.43 8.65
CA ASN A 144 8.19 -1.55 9.09
C ASN A 144 7.51 -2.93 8.99
N GLU A 145 6.18 -3.07 8.92
CA GLU A 145 5.62 -4.42 8.79
C GLU A 145 5.88 -4.99 7.39
N GLY A 146 5.66 -4.22 6.33
CA GLY A 146 5.99 -4.66 4.97
C GLY A 146 7.52 -4.79 4.72
N GLN A 147 8.34 -3.98 5.38
CA GLN A 147 9.79 -4.05 5.28
C GLN A 147 10.37 -5.20 6.12
N ARG A 148 9.81 -5.51 7.30
CA ARG A 148 10.21 -6.67 8.10
C ARG A 148 9.94 -7.99 7.38
N ASP A 149 8.77 -8.15 6.78
CA ASP A 149 8.43 -9.36 6.02
C ASP A 149 9.32 -9.54 4.78
N VAL A 150 9.68 -8.44 4.11
CA VAL A 150 10.60 -8.47 2.95
C VAL A 150 12.04 -8.71 3.39
N GLU A 151 12.51 -8.06 4.46
CA GLU A 151 13.86 -8.27 5.00
C GLU A 151 14.02 -9.69 5.55
N ASP A 152 13.06 -10.19 6.33
CA ASP A 152 13.10 -11.56 6.86
C ASP A 152 13.04 -12.61 5.73
N SER A 153 12.19 -12.41 4.71
CA SER A 153 12.16 -13.28 3.54
C SER A 153 13.43 -13.22 2.70
N LEU A 154 14.05 -12.05 2.61
CA LEU A 154 15.33 -11.86 1.93
C LEU A 154 16.48 -12.50 2.71
N PHE A 155 16.51 -12.33 4.05
CA PHE A 155 17.49 -12.98 4.93
C PHE A 155 17.38 -14.50 4.87
N ASP A 156 16.18 -15.07 4.89
CA ASP A 156 15.94 -16.50 4.76
C ASP A 156 16.36 -17.03 3.38
N SER A 157 16.10 -16.28 2.32
CA SER A 157 16.53 -16.62 0.96
C SER A 157 18.07 -16.59 0.82
N ILE A 158 18.74 -15.60 1.40
CA ILE A 158 20.20 -15.47 1.40
C ILE A 158 20.84 -16.55 2.27
N ALA A 159 20.29 -16.84 3.44
CA ALA A 159 20.76 -17.90 4.34
C ALA A 159 20.63 -19.28 3.68
N SER A 160 19.51 -19.55 3.01
CA SER A 160 19.28 -20.79 2.24
C SER A 160 20.30 -20.94 1.09
N LYS A 161 20.56 -19.86 0.32
CA LYS A 161 21.56 -19.89 -0.76
C LYS A 161 22.99 -20.09 -0.25
N LYS A 162 23.36 -19.46 0.87
CA LYS A 162 24.67 -19.67 1.52
C LYS A 162 24.81 -21.11 2.02
N SER A 163 23.77 -21.68 2.61
CA SER A 163 23.77 -23.07 3.06
C SER A 163 23.94 -24.05 1.88
N LEU A 164 23.26 -23.81 0.76
CA LEU A 164 23.38 -24.63 -0.45
C LEU A 164 24.80 -24.56 -1.05
N LEU A 165 25.41 -23.36 -1.03
CA LEU A 165 26.78 -23.16 -1.53
C LEU A 165 27.83 -23.87 -0.66
N LEU A 166 27.65 -23.86 0.66
CA LEU A 166 28.53 -24.56 1.60
C LEU A 166 28.44 -26.08 1.45
N VAL A 167 27.23 -26.63 1.24
CA VAL A 167 27.02 -28.07 1.00
C VAL A 167 27.63 -28.46 -0.32
N SER A 168 27.47 -27.69 -1.40
CA SER A 168 28.10 -28.00 -2.69
C SER A 168 29.63 -27.94 -2.64
N LEU A 169 30.21 -26.98 -1.90
CA LEU A 169 31.65 -26.89 -1.71
C LEU A 169 32.19 -28.08 -0.90
N ALA A 170 31.49 -28.53 0.14
CA ALA A 170 31.87 -29.72 0.91
C ALA A 170 31.87 -30.99 0.05
N ILE A 171 30.87 -31.17 -0.81
CA ILE A 171 30.79 -32.28 -1.75
C ILE A 171 31.97 -32.26 -2.74
N LEU A 172 32.31 -31.09 -3.29
CA LEU A 172 33.45 -30.93 -4.19
C LEU A 172 34.78 -31.27 -3.53
N VAL A 173 35.00 -30.84 -2.28
CA VAL A 173 36.21 -31.11 -1.50
C VAL A 173 36.32 -32.62 -1.20
N THR A 174 35.23 -33.27 -0.77
CA THR A 174 35.23 -34.73 -0.51
C THR A 174 35.50 -35.53 -1.76
N PHE A 175 34.93 -35.11 -2.92
CA PHE A 175 35.21 -35.79 -4.19
C PHE A 175 36.68 -35.60 -4.62
N ALA A 176 37.23 -34.38 -4.49
CA ALA A 176 38.65 -34.13 -4.82
C ALA A 176 39.59 -34.93 -3.95
N VAL A 177 39.32 -35.08 -2.64
CA VAL A 177 40.10 -35.90 -1.70
C VAL A 177 40.01 -37.38 -2.08
N ALA A 178 38.82 -37.89 -2.43
CA ALA A 178 38.62 -39.27 -2.87
C ALA A 178 39.39 -39.56 -4.16
N VAL A 179 39.38 -38.67 -5.14
CA VAL A 179 40.15 -38.78 -6.37
C VAL A 179 41.68 -38.78 -6.09
N TYR A 180 42.12 -37.90 -5.17
CA TYR A 180 43.54 -37.83 -4.80
C TYR A 180 44.03 -39.09 -4.10
N LEU A 181 43.26 -39.64 -3.17
CA LEU A 181 43.60 -40.85 -2.41
C LEU A 181 43.57 -42.14 -3.28
N ASN A 182 42.77 -42.16 -4.34
CA ASN A 182 42.68 -43.30 -5.27
C ASN A 182 43.59 -43.17 -6.50
N ARG A 183 44.50 -42.20 -6.54
CA ARG A 183 45.50 -42.14 -7.61
C ARG A 183 46.45 -43.34 -7.53
N PRO A 184 46.69 -44.04 -8.64
CA PRO A 184 47.71 -45.11 -8.67
C PRO A 184 49.09 -44.49 -8.40
N PRO A 185 49.97 -45.19 -7.70
CA PRO A 185 51.32 -44.73 -7.48
C PRO A 185 52.03 -44.45 -8.82
N PRO A 186 52.89 -43.43 -8.87
CA PRO A 186 53.66 -43.16 -10.08
C PRO A 186 54.43 -44.39 -10.50
N SER A 187 54.30 -44.78 -11.77
CA SER A 187 55.04 -45.90 -12.33
C SER A 187 56.54 -45.59 -12.31
N LEU A 188 57.32 -46.45 -11.66
CA LEU A 188 58.80 -46.38 -11.57
C LEU A 188 59.50 -46.76 -12.90
N SER A 189 58.95 -46.31 -14.03
CA SER A 189 59.55 -46.61 -15.33
C SER A 189 60.10 -45.43 -16.07
N ALA A 190 61.02 -44.71 -15.43
CA ALA A 190 61.82 -43.69 -16.12
C ALA A 190 63.15 -43.44 -15.37
N TYR A 191 63.80 -44.50 -14.97
CA TYR A 191 65.20 -44.42 -14.55
C TYR A 191 65.97 -45.59 -15.19
N ASN A 192 66.26 -45.46 -16.49
CA ASN A 192 67.30 -46.21 -17.17
C ASN A 192 67.95 -45.32 -18.22
N GLU A 193 69.22 -45.05 -17.91
CA GLU A 193 70.38 -45.25 -18.81
C GLU A 193 70.48 -44.19 -19.93
N ASP A 194 71.40 -43.28 -19.74
CA ASP A 194 72.40 -43.07 -20.80
C ASP A 194 73.75 -42.73 -20.09
N GLU A 195 74.72 -43.69 -20.31
CA GLU A 195 76.15 -43.44 -20.21
C GLU A 195 76.64 -42.60 -21.40
#